data_6930cf67b10b65e3bcf1ef739870e596
#
_entry.id   6930cf67b10b65e3bcf1ef739870e596
#
_cell.length_a   1.000
_cell.length_b   1.000
_cell.length_c   1.000
_cell.angle_alpha   90.00
_cell.angle_beta   90.00
_cell.angle_gamma   90.00
#
_symmetry.space_group_name_H-M   'P 1'
#
loop_
_entity.id
_entity.type
_entity.pdbx_description
1 polymer ?
#
loop_
_entity_poly.entity_id
_entity_poly.type
_entity_poly.pdbx_seq_one_letter_code
_entity_poly.pdbx_strand_id
1 'polypeptide(L)'
;SLIKSFSKKNNKIKYISFNRNYGHQSAILAGLENFDSNYYLIMDTDLQHDPKYIGNMYNLIQKKNTDLVQMSKTRNHGDGIFKFFTSKIFYKIFSKLNDIQIDSGSSDFYIFTKSLRDKLINISFGNNFLRGSVNWLSKNKVNIPYETSKRFAGKSSYTLTKQLLLGLPGLINFGSKLYLFFFKASILIAILCLSYIGYIFYDFFNNGIGVEG
;
A
#
# COMPACT_ATOMS: atom_id res chain seq x y z
N SER A 1 12.17 13.25 -25.37
CA SER A 1 12.66 12.29 -24.37
C SER A 1 13.09 10.99 -25.06
N LEU A 2 14.02 10.26 -24.48
CA LEU A 2 14.56 8.99 -25.00
C LEU A 2 13.44 7.97 -25.29
N ILE A 3 12.45 7.87 -24.41
CA ILE A 3 11.30 6.96 -24.57
C ILE A 3 10.49 7.28 -25.83
N LYS A 4 10.29 8.56 -26.15
CA LYS A 4 9.62 8.98 -27.40
C LYS A 4 10.37 8.51 -28.65
N SER A 5 11.70 8.53 -28.63
CA SER A 5 12.49 8.04 -29.75
C SER A 5 12.42 6.53 -29.94
N PHE A 6 12.41 5.77 -28.83
CA PHE A 6 12.22 4.33 -28.88
C PHE A 6 10.82 3.92 -29.32
N SER A 7 9.78 4.61 -28.85
CA SER A 7 8.39 4.35 -29.25
C SER A 7 8.16 4.57 -30.76
N LYS A 8 8.86 5.52 -31.37
CA LYS A 8 8.82 5.71 -32.84
C LYS A 8 9.46 4.56 -33.63
N LYS A 9 10.49 3.92 -33.03
CA LYS A 9 11.24 2.82 -33.68
C LYS A 9 10.61 1.46 -33.44
N ASN A 10 9.82 1.29 -32.36
CA ASN A 10 9.22 0.02 -31.98
C ASN A 10 7.79 0.25 -31.48
N ASN A 11 6.81 -0.24 -32.22
CA ASN A 11 5.37 -0.12 -31.93
C ASN A 11 4.94 -0.85 -30.63
N LYS A 12 5.78 -1.77 -30.12
CA LYS A 12 5.57 -2.44 -28.83
C LYS A 12 5.89 -1.54 -27.63
N ILE A 13 6.67 -0.46 -27.85
CA ILE A 13 7.01 0.51 -26.82
C ILE A 13 5.99 1.64 -26.85
N LYS A 14 5.21 1.74 -25.79
CA LYS A 14 4.21 2.80 -25.61
C LYS A 14 4.57 3.64 -24.40
N TYR A 15 4.08 4.88 -24.34
CA TYR A 15 4.28 5.76 -23.19
C TYR A 15 3.05 6.60 -22.93
N ILE A 16 2.86 6.98 -21.67
CA ILE A 16 1.88 7.96 -21.21
C ILE A 16 2.65 9.15 -20.67
N SER A 17 2.24 10.35 -21.07
CA SER A 17 2.85 11.60 -20.62
C SER A 17 1.82 12.40 -19.84
N PHE A 18 2.09 12.65 -18.57
CA PHE A 18 1.25 13.50 -17.73
C PHE A 18 1.63 14.98 -17.91
N ASN A 19 0.66 15.88 -17.71
CA ASN A 19 0.87 17.32 -17.70
C ASN A 19 1.57 17.82 -16.42
N ARG A 20 1.53 17.04 -15.34
CA ARG A 20 2.24 17.29 -14.07
C ARG A 20 2.55 15.98 -13.36
N ASN A 21 3.27 16.04 -12.25
CA ASN A 21 3.55 14.86 -11.42
C ASN A 21 2.33 14.50 -10.56
N TYR A 22 1.71 13.36 -10.84
CA TYR A 22 0.60 12.77 -10.08
C TYR A 22 1.04 11.68 -9.10
N GLY A 23 2.34 11.42 -9.04
CA GLY A 23 2.92 10.38 -8.20
C GLY A 23 2.98 8.99 -8.85
N HIS A 24 3.74 8.12 -8.19
CA HIS A 24 4.09 6.79 -8.70
C HIS A 24 2.85 5.88 -8.91
N GLN A 25 1.94 5.86 -7.96
CA GLN A 25 0.75 4.99 -8.00
C GLN A 25 -0.18 5.35 -9.17
N SER A 26 -0.41 6.65 -9.39
CA SER A 26 -1.22 7.15 -10.52
C SER A 26 -0.58 6.80 -11.87
N ALA A 27 0.75 6.80 -11.95
CA ALA A 27 1.45 6.41 -13.17
C ALA A 27 1.25 4.92 -13.50
N ILE A 28 1.30 4.04 -12.49
CA ILE A 28 1.01 2.61 -12.66
C ILE A 28 -0.43 2.40 -13.11
N LEU A 29 -1.40 3.04 -12.44
CA LEU A 29 -2.82 2.92 -12.76
C LEU A 29 -3.12 3.36 -14.19
N ALA A 30 -2.56 4.50 -14.62
CA ALA A 30 -2.73 4.95 -16.00
C ALA A 30 -2.20 3.91 -17.01
N GLY A 31 -1.10 3.24 -16.70
CA GLY A 31 -0.61 2.12 -17.51
C GLY A 31 -1.60 0.95 -17.55
N LEU A 32 -2.15 0.58 -16.40
CA LEU A 32 -3.11 -0.53 -16.29
C LEU A 32 -4.44 -0.22 -17.00
N GLU A 33 -4.90 1.01 -16.98
CA GLU A 33 -6.15 1.46 -17.62
C GLU A 33 -6.03 1.55 -19.14
N ASN A 34 -4.88 1.98 -19.65
CA ASN A 34 -4.72 2.30 -21.07
C ASN A 34 -4.14 1.16 -21.92
N PHE A 35 -3.64 0.09 -21.30
CA PHE A 35 -3.07 -1.04 -22.04
C PHE A 35 -3.73 -2.34 -21.62
N ASP A 36 -4.08 -3.18 -22.62
CA ASP A 36 -4.66 -4.49 -22.40
C ASP A 36 -3.65 -5.60 -22.65
N SER A 37 -3.61 -6.59 -21.73
CA SER A 37 -2.72 -7.75 -21.80
C SER A 37 -3.28 -8.90 -20.94
N ASN A 38 -2.77 -10.11 -21.13
CA ASN A 38 -3.12 -11.25 -20.28
C ASN A 38 -2.43 -11.19 -18.92
N TYR A 39 -1.24 -10.60 -18.86
CA TYR A 39 -0.43 -10.43 -17.64
C TYR A 39 0.15 -9.03 -17.57
N TYR A 40 0.27 -8.51 -16.37
CA TYR A 40 0.79 -7.17 -16.09
C TYR A 40 1.97 -7.30 -15.14
N LEU A 41 3.13 -6.85 -15.57
CA LEU A 41 4.33 -6.77 -14.76
C LEU A 41 4.58 -5.31 -14.37
N ILE A 42 4.73 -5.07 -13.08
CA ILE A 42 5.15 -3.78 -12.54
C ILE A 42 6.60 -3.88 -12.09
N MET A 43 7.40 -2.91 -12.50
CA MET A 43 8.84 -2.87 -12.20
C MET A 43 9.34 -1.42 -12.16
N ASP A 44 10.11 -1.08 -11.12
CA ASP A 44 10.78 0.21 -11.04
C ASP A 44 11.97 0.30 -12.01
N THR A 45 12.26 1.52 -12.48
CA THR A 45 13.32 1.79 -13.45
C THR A 45 14.66 2.18 -12.82
N ASP A 46 14.80 2.06 -11.50
CA ASP A 46 16.03 2.43 -10.75
C ASP A 46 17.09 1.33 -10.70
N LEU A 47 16.90 0.27 -11.50
CA LEU A 47 17.77 -0.90 -11.63
C LEU A 47 17.91 -1.75 -10.33
N GLN A 48 17.05 -1.53 -9.35
CA GLN A 48 16.97 -2.41 -8.17
C GLN A 48 16.20 -3.71 -8.46
N HIS A 49 15.33 -3.69 -9.46
CA HIS A 49 14.57 -4.85 -9.93
C HIS A 49 15.30 -5.48 -11.13
N ASP A 50 15.94 -6.62 -10.91
CA ASP A 50 16.72 -7.30 -11.94
C ASP A 50 15.80 -8.05 -12.92
N PRO A 51 15.85 -7.75 -14.23
CA PRO A 51 15.02 -8.40 -15.25
C PRO A 51 15.18 -9.92 -15.34
N LYS A 52 16.28 -10.50 -14.82
CA LYS A 52 16.49 -11.96 -14.82
C LYS A 52 15.38 -12.74 -14.12
N TYR A 53 14.65 -12.11 -13.18
CA TYR A 53 13.55 -12.76 -12.46
C TYR A 53 12.25 -12.84 -13.28
N ILE A 54 12.10 -12.05 -14.35
CA ILE A 54 10.86 -11.96 -15.14
C ILE A 54 10.45 -13.31 -15.70
N GLY A 55 11.39 -14.08 -16.25
CA GLY A 55 11.11 -15.42 -16.80
C GLY A 55 10.54 -16.38 -15.75
N ASN A 56 11.13 -16.39 -14.56
CA ASN A 56 10.62 -17.23 -13.45
C ASN A 56 9.24 -16.76 -12.98
N MET A 57 9.02 -15.45 -12.82
CA MET A 57 7.73 -14.89 -12.46
C MET A 57 6.65 -15.25 -13.48
N TYR A 58 6.98 -15.18 -14.77
CA TYR A 58 6.08 -15.54 -15.86
C TYR A 58 5.71 -17.03 -15.84
N ASN A 59 6.65 -17.91 -15.63
CA ASN A 59 6.41 -19.35 -15.50
C ASN A 59 5.52 -19.69 -14.29
N LEU A 60 5.68 -18.96 -13.20
CA LEU A 60 4.88 -19.18 -11.99
C LEU A 60 3.45 -18.66 -12.13
N ILE A 61 3.24 -17.49 -12.77
CA ILE A 61 1.90 -16.94 -12.96
C ILE A 61 1.04 -17.78 -13.92
N GLN A 62 1.66 -18.52 -14.83
CA GLN A 62 0.96 -19.44 -15.73
C GLN A 62 0.46 -20.69 -15.03
N LYS A 63 0.94 -21.02 -13.85
CA LYS A 63 0.45 -22.18 -13.08
C LYS A 63 -1.01 -21.97 -12.72
N LYS A 64 -1.78 -23.06 -12.79
CA LYS A 64 -3.20 -23.04 -12.44
C LYS A 64 -3.42 -22.45 -11.05
N ASN A 65 -4.36 -21.51 -10.97
CA ASN A 65 -4.76 -20.81 -9.74
C ASN A 65 -3.78 -19.77 -9.17
N THR A 66 -2.75 -19.31 -9.90
CA THR A 66 -1.90 -18.20 -9.42
C THR A 66 -2.40 -16.87 -9.98
N ASP A 67 -2.78 -15.92 -9.11
CA ASP A 67 -3.26 -14.59 -9.49
C ASP A 67 -2.16 -13.55 -9.47
N LEU A 68 -1.22 -13.71 -8.53
CA LEU A 68 -0.16 -12.77 -8.21
C LEU A 68 1.15 -13.50 -7.91
N VAL A 69 2.22 -13.09 -8.56
CA VAL A 69 3.59 -13.46 -8.18
C VAL A 69 4.32 -12.19 -7.77
N GLN A 70 4.72 -12.09 -6.51
CA GLN A 70 5.36 -10.92 -5.93
C GLN A 70 6.78 -11.23 -5.48
N MET A 71 7.69 -10.30 -5.79
CA MET A 71 9.06 -10.38 -5.30
C MET A 71 9.13 -9.82 -3.88
N SER A 72 9.73 -10.57 -2.96
CA SER A 72 9.93 -10.18 -1.57
C SER A 72 11.41 -9.97 -1.27
N LYS A 73 11.76 -8.79 -0.76
CA LYS A 73 13.15 -8.45 -0.40
C LYS A 73 13.59 -9.27 0.81
N THR A 74 14.65 -10.04 0.65
CA THR A 74 15.25 -10.81 1.76
C THR A 74 16.13 -9.94 2.65
N ARG A 75 16.81 -8.95 2.07
CA ARG A 75 17.68 -8.02 2.78
C ARG A 75 17.78 -6.71 2.04
N ASN A 76 17.65 -5.60 2.75
CA ASN A 76 17.93 -4.27 2.20
C ASN A 76 19.40 -3.94 2.48
N HIS A 77 20.26 -4.00 1.48
CA HIS A 77 21.62 -3.47 1.56
C HIS A 77 21.52 -1.94 1.72
N GLY A 78 21.79 -1.44 2.95
CA GLY A 78 21.83 0.00 3.24
C GLY A 78 20.70 0.54 4.13
N ASP A 79 19.72 -0.26 4.51
CA ASP A 79 18.75 0.15 5.53
C ASP A 79 19.37 -0.08 6.91
N GLY A 80 19.46 0.99 7.71
CA GLY A 80 19.90 0.89 9.11
C GLY A 80 18.98 -0.02 9.93
N ILE A 81 19.53 -0.67 10.95
CA ILE A 81 18.82 -1.59 11.87
C ILE A 81 17.52 -0.97 12.39
N PHE A 82 17.53 0.31 12.69
CA PHE A 82 16.36 1.06 13.19
C PHE A 82 15.22 1.09 12.17
N LYS A 83 15.52 1.33 10.87
CA LYS A 83 14.51 1.35 9.80
C LYS A 83 13.91 -0.04 9.55
N PHE A 84 14.70 -1.10 9.71
CA PHE A 84 14.23 -2.47 9.62
C PHE A 84 13.22 -2.79 10.75
N PHE A 85 13.54 -2.43 12.00
CA PHE A 85 12.66 -2.66 13.13
C PHE A 85 11.36 -1.85 13.05
N THR A 86 11.43 -0.57 12.73
CA THR A 86 10.25 0.30 12.58
C THR A 86 9.34 -0.18 11.44
N SER A 87 9.90 -0.60 10.33
CA SER A 87 9.15 -1.19 9.21
C SER A 87 8.44 -2.50 9.64
N LYS A 88 9.14 -3.39 10.35
CA LYS A 88 8.57 -4.65 10.83
C LYS A 88 7.42 -4.43 11.82
N ILE A 89 7.58 -3.48 12.74
CA ILE A 89 6.53 -3.09 13.70
C ILE A 89 5.33 -2.51 12.94
N PHE A 90 5.56 -1.60 11.99
CA PHE A 90 4.51 -1.01 11.16
C PHE A 90 3.70 -2.10 10.44
N TYR A 91 4.34 -3.01 9.72
CA TYR A 91 3.63 -4.09 9.01
C TYR A 91 2.91 -5.05 9.95
N LYS A 92 3.44 -5.30 11.15
CA LYS A 92 2.78 -6.12 12.18
C LYS A 92 1.51 -5.45 12.71
N ILE A 93 1.57 -4.14 12.98
CA ILE A 93 0.40 -3.35 13.40
C ILE A 93 -0.60 -3.26 12.25
N PHE A 94 -0.12 -2.99 11.03
CA PHE A 94 -0.92 -2.90 9.83
C PHE A 94 -1.70 -4.20 9.58
N SER A 95 -1.06 -5.36 9.61
CA SER A 95 -1.72 -6.66 9.42
C SER A 95 -2.66 -7.05 10.57
N LYS A 96 -2.43 -6.54 11.79
CA LYS A 96 -3.33 -6.77 12.93
C LYS A 96 -4.61 -5.92 12.85
N LEU A 97 -4.50 -4.70 12.32
CA LEU A 97 -5.60 -3.75 12.17
C LEU A 97 -6.39 -3.93 10.86
N ASN A 98 -5.78 -4.55 9.87
CA ASN A 98 -6.37 -4.79 8.55
C ASN A 98 -6.48 -6.30 8.29
N ASP A 99 -7.46 -6.67 7.48
CA ASP A 99 -7.63 -8.06 7.04
C ASP A 99 -6.73 -8.42 5.84
N ILE A 100 -5.62 -7.65 5.66
CA ILE A 100 -4.64 -7.84 4.59
C ILE A 100 -3.31 -8.29 5.17
N GLN A 101 -2.79 -9.39 4.66
CA GLN A 101 -1.43 -9.83 4.94
C GLN A 101 -0.48 -9.26 3.88
N ILE A 102 0.25 -8.20 4.26
CA ILE A 102 1.35 -7.67 3.47
C ILE A 102 2.65 -8.07 4.15
N ASP A 103 3.48 -8.81 3.43
CA ASP A 103 4.78 -9.21 3.94
C ASP A 103 5.71 -7.99 4.05
N SER A 104 6.46 -7.88 5.13
CA SER A 104 7.37 -6.76 5.41
C SER A 104 8.46 -6.55 4.34
N GLY A 105 8.72 -7.57 3.51
CA GLY A 105 9.63 -7.53 2.37
C GLY A 105 8.97 -7.26 1.02
N SER A 106 7.65 -7.11 0.95
CA SER A 106 6.93 -6.91 -0.31
C SER A 106 7.47 -5.72 -1.09
N SER A 107 7.84 -5.94 -2.36
CA SER A 107 8.30 -4.87 -3.26
C SER A 107 7.25 -4.55 -4.32
N ASP A 108 7.41 -3.39 -5.01
CA ASP A 108 6.60 -3.04 -6.19
C ASP A 108 7.11 -3.74 -7.46
N PHE A 109 7.71 -4.91 -7.29
CA PHE A 109 8.10 -5.82 -8.35
C PHE A 109 7.22 -7.07 -8.32
N TYR A 110 6.18 -7.08 -9.14
CA TYR A 110 5.20 -8.16 -9.17
C TYR A 110 4.56 -8.31 -10.54
N ILE A 111 4.10 -9.53 -10.85
CA ILE A 111 3.30 -9.86 -12.04
C ILE A 111 1.95 -10.40 -11.59
N PHE A 112 0.89 -10.04 -12.30
CA PHE A 112 -0.48 -10.48 -12.00
C PHE A 112 -1.32 -10.66 -13.27
N THR A 113 -2.41 -11.37 -13.12
CA THR A 113 -3.33 -11.72 -14.20
C THR A 113 -4.24 -10.56 -14.60
N LYS A 114 -4.80 -10.62 -15.82
CA LYS A 114 -5.85 -9.70 -16.30
C LYS A 114 -7.05 -9.68 -15.36
N SER A 115 -7.50 -10.83 -14.86
CA SER A 115 -8.61 -10.91 -13.91
C SER A 115 -8.38 -10.09 -12.65
N LEU A 116 -7.14 -10.10 -12.12
CA LEU A 116 -6.78 -9.28 -10.96
C LEU A 116 -6.71 -7.80 -11.32
N ARG A 117 -6.17 -7.45 -12.50
CA ARG A 117 -6.16 -6.07 -13.04
C ARG A 117 -7.58 -5.51 -13.15
N ASP A 118 -8.51 -6.25 -13.71
CA ASP A 118 -9.88 -5.78 -13.93
C ASP A 118 -10.58 -5.51 -12.58
N LYS A 119 -10.38 -6.36 -11.58
CA LYS A 119 -10.86 -6.08 -10.21
C LYS A 119 -10.23 -4.82 -9.63
N LEU A 120 -8.90 -4.63 -9.83
CA LEU A 120 -8.15 -3.51 -9.30
C LEU A 120 -8.64 -2.16 -9.86
N ILE A 121 -8.95 -2.09 -11.15
CA ILE A 121 -9.47 -0.88 -11.80
C ILE A 121 -10.90 -0.58 -11.35
N ASN A 122 -11.74 -1.61 -11.17
CA ASN A 122 -13.13 -1.45 -10.78
C ASN A 122 -13.32 -1.06 -9.30
N ILE A 123 -12.28 -1.18 -8.47
CA ILE A 123 -12.37 -0.76 -7.08
C ILE A 123 -11.99 0.71 -6.95
N SER A 124 -12.98 1.53 -6.62
CA SER A 124 -12.85 2.97 -6.35
C SER A 124 -12.16 3.28 -5.01
N PHE A 125 -11.31 2.39 -4.47
CA PHE A 125 -10.45 2.77 -3.36
C PHE A 125 -9.49 3.83 -3.85
N GLY A 126 -9.55 5.00 -3.23
CA GLY A 126 -8.65 6.11 -3.56
C GLY A 126 -7.23 5.60 -3.84
N ASN A 127 -6.72 5.93 -5.00
CA ASN A 127 -5.57 5.38 -5.73
C ASN A 127 -4.21 5.36 -5.00
N ASN A 128 -4.19 5.45 -3.66
CA ASN A 128 -3.00 5.80 -2.92
C ASN A 128 -2.23 4.62 -2.33
N PHE A 129 -2.76 3.38 -2.43
CA PHE A 129 -2.07 2.20 -1.87
C PHE A 129 -2.23 0.95 -2.73
N LEU A 130 -1.73 1.00 -3.97
CA LEU A 130 -1.87 -0.04 -4.98
C LEU A 130 -1.32 -1.41 -4.51
N ARG A 131 -0.18 -1.41 -3.80
CA ARG A 131 0.40 -2.63 -3.22
C ARG A 131 -0.57 -3.34 -2.27
N GLY A 132 -1.27 -2.59 -1.44
CA GLY A 132 -2.30 -3.13 -0.55
C GLY A 132 -3.47 -3.71 -1.34
N SER A 133 -3.97 -2.97 -2.32
CA SER A 133 -5.10 -3.36 -3.16
C SER A 133 -4.81 -4.65 -3.93
N VAL A 134 -3.64 -4.76 -4.56
CA VAL A 134 -3.22 -5.96 -5.29
C VAL A 134 -3.16 -7.18 -4.36
N ASN A 135 -2.56 -7.03 -3.17
CA ASN A 135 -2.48 -8.11 -2.19
C ASN A 135 -3.85 -8.50 -1.60
N TRP A 136 -4.74 -7.52 -1.40
CA TRP A 136 -6.07 -7.76 -0.87
C TRP A 136 -6.98 -8.49 -1.85
N LEU A 137 -6.88 -8.15 -3.14
CA LEU A 137 -7.70 -8.75 -4.20
C LEU A 137 -7.21 -10.11 -4.65
N SER A 138 -5.92 -10.40 -4.45
CA SER A 138 -5.33 -11.67 -4.83
C SER A 138 -5.83 -12.79 -3.92
N LYS A 139 -6.35 -13.86 -4.54
CA LYS A 139 -6.75 -15.08 -3.84
C LYS A 139 -5.57 -16.03 -3.64
N ASN A 140 -4.72 -16.14 -4.67
CA ASN A 140 -3.60 -17.08 -4.71
C ASN A 140 -2.31 -16.37 -5.06
N LYS A 141 -1.55 -16.03 -4.02
CA LYS A 141 -0.28 -15.30 -4.12
C LYS A 141 0.91 -16.24 -3.96
N VAL A 142 1.92 -16.05 -4.81
CA VAL A 142 3.25 -16.68 -4.69
C VAL A 142 4.28 -15.58 -4.42
N ASN A 143 5.06 -15.72 -3.35
CA ASN A 143 6.16 -14.82 -3.02
C ASN A 143 7.50 -15.46 -3.40
N ILE A 144 8.34 -14.70 -4.11
CA ILE A 144 9.69 -15.10 -4.49
C ILE A 144 10.69 -14.23 -3.70
N PRO A 145 11.54 -14.82 -2.86
CA PRO A 145 12.58 -14.06 -2.19
C PRO A 145 13.63 -13.61 -3.22
N TYR A 146 14.08 -12.35 -3.12
CA TYR A 146 15.19 -11.84 -3.94
C TYR A 146 16.05 -10.85 -3.17
N GLU A 147 17.32 -10.78 -3.59
CA GLU A 147 18.26 -9.78 -3.09
C GLU A 147 18.19 -8.55 -3.98
N THR A 148 17.97 -7.37 -3.37
CA THR A 148 17.98 -6.12 -4.11
C THR A 148 19.40 -5.71 -4.48
N SER A 149 19.61 -5.37 -5.74
CA SER A 149 20.84 -4.72 -6.19
C SER A 149 21.00 -3.34 -5.53
N LYS A 150 22.24 -2.88 -5.37
CA LYS A 150 22.48 -1.51 -4.95
C LYS A 150 21.91 -0.56 -6.01
N ARG A 151 21.30 0.53 -5.56
CA ARG A 151 20.78 1.57 -6.45
C ARG A 151 21.92 2.14 -7.29
N PHE A 152 21.75 2.21 -8.61
CA PHE A 152 22.78 2.71 -9.53
C PHE A 152 23.08 4.19 -9.32
N ALA A 153 22.05 5.00 -9.03
CA ALA A 153 22.20 6.44 -8.79
C ALA A 153 21.07 6.99 -7.90
N GLY A 154 21.33 8.11 -7.21
CA GLY A 154 20.34 8.85 -6.42
C GLY A 154 20.23 8.42 -4.95
N LYS A 155 19.67 9.33 -4.14
CA LYS A 155 19.33 9.07 -2.74
C LYS A 155 17.85 8.64 -2.63
N SER A 156 17.53 7.80 -1.66
CA SER A 156 16.14 7.44 -1.37
C SER A 156 15.32 8.69 -1.05
N SER A 157 14.31 8.97 -1.86
CA SER A 157 13.33 10.04 -1.60
C SER A 157 12.34 9.69 -0.49
N TYR A 158 12.40 8.47 0.05
CA TYR A 158 11.50 7.98 1.09
C TYR A 158 12.04 8.32 2.47
N THR A 159 11.56 9.42 3.03
CA THR A 159 11.71 9.74 4.46
C THR A 159 10.71 8.95 5.29
N LEU A 160 10.94 8.80 6.60
CA LEU A 160 10.00 8.15 7.53
C LEU A 160 8.61 8.81 7.46
N THR A 161 8.55 10.12 7.36
CA THR A 161 7.30 10.89 7.22
C THR A 161 6.53 10.50 5.95
N LYS A 162 7.23 10.38 4.81
CA LYS A 162 6.60 9.94 3.56
C LYS A 162 6.13 8.49 3.61
N GLN A 163 6.83 7.62 4.33
CA GLN A 163 6.41 6.22 4.53
C GLN A 163 5.13 6.14 5.37
N LEU A 164 5.04 6.94 6.45
CA LEU A 164 3.84 7.05 7.27
C LEU A 164 2.66 7.62 6.49
N LEU A 165 2.87 8.68 5.71
CA LEU A 165 1.84 9.29 4.87
C LEU A 165 1.33 8.36 3.77
N LEU A 166 2.17 7.47 3.24
CA LEU A 166 1.74 6.42 2.30
C LEU A 166 1.00 5.26 2.98
N GLY A 167 1.34 4.96 4.24
CA GLY A 167 0.67 3.91 5.01
C GLY A 167 -0.69 4.30 5.55
N LEU A 168 -0.92 5.60 5.86
CA LEU A 168 -2.19 6.11 6.38
C LEU A 168 -3.40 5.80 5.48
N PRO A 169 -3.38 6.08 4.17
CA PRO A 169 -4.47 5.70 3.27
C PRO A 169 -4.74 4.19 3.28
N GLY A 170 -3.69 3.37 3.39
CA GLY A 170 -3.84 1.93 3.53
C GLY A 170 -4.54 1.52 4.83
N LEU A 171 -4.19 2.14 5.97
CA LEU A 171 -4.85 1.92 7.25
C LEU A 171 -6.33 2.32 7.20
N ILE A 172 -6.65 3.45 6.57
CA ILE A 172 -8.02 3.95 6.45
C ILE A 172 -8.83 3.08 5.50
N ASN A 173 -8.33 2.76 4.32
CA ASN A 173 -9.10 2.04 3.30
C ASN A 173 -9.34 0.57 3.63
N PHE A 174 -8.44 -0.06 4.39
CA PHE A 174 -8.49 -1.50 4.69
C PHE A 174 -8.68 -1.81 6.18
N GLY A 175 -8.76 -0.78 7.04
CA GLY A 175 -8.79 -0.92 8.50
C GLY A 175 -10.19 -1.01 9.10
N SER A 176 -10.99 -2.04 8.74
CA SER A 176 -12.30 -2.27 9.37
C SER A 176 -12.24 -2.29 10.89
N LYS A 177 -11.20 -2.91 11.46
CA LYS A 177 -10.97 -2.99 12.92
C LYS A 177 -10.62 -1.63 13.54
N LEU A 178 -9.97 -0.74 12.78
CA LEU A 178 -9.63 0.60 13.22
C LEU A 178 -10.90 1.47 13.39
N TYR A 179 -11.82 1.42 12.43
CA TYR A 179 -13.12 2.10 12.55
C TYR A 179 -13.92 1.58 13.74
N LEU A 180 -13.96 0.27 13.93
CA LEU A 180 -14.65 -0.34 15.06
C LEU A 180 -14.04 0.08 16.40
N PHE A 181 -12.72 0.20 16.49
CA PHE A 181 -12.03 0.71 17.68
C PHE A 181 -12.42 2.16 17.98
N PHE A 182 -12.36 3.07 17.01
CA PHE A 182 -12.75 4.46 17.19
C PHE A 182 -14.23 4.59 17.51
N PHE A 183 -15.10 3.80 16.88
CA PHE A 183 -16.53 3.77 17.19
C PHE A 183 -16.79 3.37 18.66
N LYS A 184 -16.14 2.30 19.15
CA LYS A 184 -16.26 1.90 20.57
C LYS A 184 -15.69 2.96 21.52
N ALA A 185 -14.56 3.56 21.18
CA ALA A 185 -13.97 4.63 21.98
C ALA A 185 -14.88 5.86 22.06
N SER A 186 -15.51 6.27 20.96
CA SER A 186 -16.45 7.39 20.95
C SER A 186 -17.70 7.12 21.80
N ILE A 187 -18.22 5.90 21.78
CA ILE A 187 -19.35 5.52 22.67
C ILE A 187 -18.92 5.61 24.13
N LEU A 188 -17.73 5.10 24.48
CA LEU A 188 -17.23 5.18 25.87
C LEU A 188 -17.10 6.63 26.33
N ILE A 189 -16.53 7.51 25.51
CA ILE A 189 -16.41 8.95 25.79
C ILE A 189 -17.79 9.55 25.98
N ALA A 190 -18.75 9.25 25.10
CA ALA A 190 -20.11 9.76 25.22
C ALA A 190 -20.79 9.35 26.55
N ILE A 191 -20.60 8.10 26.97
CA ILE A 191 -21.12 7.61 28.25
C ILE A 191 -20.48 8.36 29.42
N LEU A 192 -19.16 8.57 29.40
CA LEU A 192 -18.45 9.33 30.43
C LEU A 192 -18.93 10.79 30.50
N CYS A 193 -19.13 11.45 29.36
CA CYS A 193 -19.68 12.80 29.29
C CYS A 193 -21.11 12.88 29.87
N LEU A 194 -21.96 11.91 29.50
CA LEU A 194 -23.34 11.86 30.00
C LEU A 194 -23.38 11.60 31.52
N SER A 195 -22.55 10.71 32.02
CA SER A 195 -22.44 10.43 33.46
C SER A 195 -21.92 11.64 34.25
N TYR A 196 -20.98 12.40 33.66
CA TYR A 196 -20.47 13.65 34.25
C TYR A 196 -21.54 14.74 34.28
N ILE A 197 -22.31 14.91 33.21
CA ILE A 197 -23.44 15.81 33.14
C ILE A 197 -24.48 15.41 34.23
N GLY A 198 -24.81 14.14 34.31
CA GLY A 198 -25.72 13.62 35.36
C GLY A 198 -25.23 13.91 36.79
N TYR A 199 -23.93 13.77 37.02
CA TYR A 199 -23.30 14.11 38.28
C TYR A 199 -23.46 15.62 38.60
N ILE A 200 -23.21 16.50 37.64
CA ILE A 200 -23.40 17.96 37.83
C ILE A 200 -24.84 18.29 38.17
N PHE A 201 -25.84 17.69 37.52
CA PHE A 201 -27.24 17.89 37.84
C PHE A 201 -27.57 17.38 39.24
N TYR A 202 -27.09 16.20 39.62
CA TYR A 202 -27.26 15.65 40.94
C TYR A 202 -26.68 16.57 42.04
N ASP A 203 -25.48 17.06 41.82
CA ASP A 203 -24.81 17.98 42.77
C ASP A 203 -25.53 19.32 42.87
N PHE A 204 -26.01 19.87 41.76
CA PHE A 204 -26.79 21.08 41.70
C PHE A 204 -28.10 20.96 42.51
N PHE A 205 -28.81 19.86 42.40
CA PHE A 205 -30.07 19.67 43.14
C PHE A 205 -29.88 19.40 44.62
N ASN A 206 -28.78 18.79 45.03
CA ASN A 206 -28.54 18.46 46.45
C ASN A 206 -27.80 19.55 47.21
N ASN A 207 -26.82 20.22 46.60
CA ASN A 207 -25.89 21.12 47.28
C ASN A 207 -26.12 22.62 46.93
N GLY A 208 -27.02 22.93 46.00
CA GLY A 208 -27.23 24.29 45.51
C GLY A 208 -26.05 24.79 44.64
N ILE A 209 -26.15 25.99 44.12
CA ILE A 209 -25.15 26.53 43.15
C ILE A 209 -23.81 26.75 43.86
N GLY A 210 -22.89 25.84 43.66
CA GLY A 210 -21.49 25.95 44.07
C GLY A 210 -20.56 25.98 42.86
N VAL A 211 -20.90 26.74 41.80
CA VAL A 211 -19.94 27.04 40.75
C VAL A 211 -19.26 28.34 41.11
N GLU A 212 -18.22 28.26 41.91
CA GLU A 212 -17.22 29.32 41.97
C GLU A 212 -16.51 29.31 40.62
N GLY A 213 -16.58 30.44 39.91
CA GLY A 213 -16.02 30.65 38.59
C GLY A 213 -14.49 30.75 38.56
#